data_b351bae181d5c9305cbe8ee5a9cdf0f8
#
_entry.id   b351bae181d5c9305cbe8ee5a9cdf0f8
#
_cell.length_a   1.000
_cell.length_b   1.000
_cell.length_c   1.000
_cell.angle_alpha   90.00
_cell.angle_beta   90.00
_cell.angle_gamma   90.00
#
_symmetry.space_group_name_H-M   'P 1'
#
loop_
_entity.id
_entity.type
_entity.pdbx_description
1 polymer ?
#
loop_
_entity_poly.entity_id
_entity_poly.type
_entity_poly.pdbx_seq_one_letter_code
_entity_poly.pdbx_strand_id
1 'polypeptide(L)'
;AFIDELNEISIYPAGNFVTTKERSAKAISQIQDDMMAQCEYFHEIGKHLEAKRLKQRVEYDLEFIKEMGYCPGIENYSRYFAGRSEGMRPFCLIDYFPKDFITFIDESHVTLPQIRAMYGGDHSRKSVLVEYGFRLPAAADNRPLKFDEFEAITGQKVFVSATPADYELEKSEGLVVEQVVRPTGLLDPPIEVRPTKNQVDDLLEEIRKRAELDERVLVTTLTKRMAEELDKYFEKMGVRCRYIHSDVDTLERVEIIEDFKNGLFDVLIGVNLLREGLDIPTVSLVAILDADKEGFLRSDRA
;
A
#
# COMPACT_ATOMS: atom_id res chain seq x y z
N ALA A 1 -13.79 -2.72 -34.89
CA ALA A 1 -14.85 -3.69 -35.15
C ALA A 1 -15.34 -4.24 -33.81
N PHE A 2 -16.63 -4.20 -33.55
CA PHE A 2 -17.27 -4.86 -32.42
C PHE A 2 -17.05 -6.40 -32.56
N ILE A 3 -16.51 -7.03 -31.53
CA ILE A 3 -16.20 -8.46 -31.56
C ILE A 3 -17.23 -9.26 -30.76
N ASP A 4 -17.50 -8.81 -29.53
CA ASP A 4 -18.48 -9.47 -28.65
C ASP A 4 -18.87 -8.53 -27.49
N GLU A 5 -20.02 -8.84 -26.86
CA GLU A 5 -20.50 -8.16 -25.65
C GLU A 5 -20.51 -9.18 -24.51
N LEU A 6 -19.73 -8.90 -23.45
CA LEU A 6 -19.61 -9.76 -22.29
C LEU A 6 -20.42 -9.21 -21.14
N ASN A 7 -21.22 -10.07 -20.49
CA ASN A 7 -21.94 -9.72 -19.26
C ASN A 7 -21.02 -9.69 -18.03
N GLU A 8 -19.91 -10.42 -18.11
CA GLU A 8 -18.93 -10.51 -17.02
C GLU A 8 -17.54 -10.72 -17.60
N ILE A 9 -16.54 -10.09 -17.01
CA ILE A 9 -15.13 -10.28 -17.34
C ILE A 9 -14.30 -10.39 -16.06
N SER A 10 -13.42 -11.38 -16.00
CA SER A 10 -12.47 -11.55 -14.91
C SER A 10 -11.11 -10.98 -15.31
N ILE A 11 -10.61 -10.02 -14.54
CA ILE A 11 -9.27 -9.45 -14.74
C ILE A 11 -8.35 -10.06 -13.69
N TYR A 12 -7.40 -10.88 -14.15
CA TYR A 12 -6.43 -11.52 -13.27
C TYR A 12 -5.16 -10.67 -13.12
N PRO A 13 -4.48 -10.73 -11.94
CA PRO A 13 -3.19 -10.10 -11.79
C PRO A 13 -2.19 -10.61 -12.83
N ALA A 14 -1.59 -9.72 -13.58
CA ALA A 14 -0.53 -10.06 -14.54
C ALA A 14 0.81 -10.19 -13.80
N GLY A 15 1.08 -11.37 -13.24
CA GLY A 15 2.37 -11.64 -12.58
C GLY A 15 3.51 -11.98 -13.52
N ASN A 16 3.22 -12.26 -14.79
CA ASN A 16 4.19 -12.80 -15.73
C ASN A 16 4.45 -11.85 -16.90
N PHE A 17 5.73 -11.58 -17.16
CA PHE A 17 6.18 -10.90 -18.36
C PHE A 17 6.19 -11.88 -19.54
N VAL A 18 5.00 -12.26 -20.01
CA VAL A 18 4.83 -13.15 -21.17
C VAL A 18 5.18 -12.38 -22.44
N THR A 19 6.12 -12.89 -23.21
CA THR A 19 6.56 -12.30 -24.49
C THR A 19 6.89 -13.37 -25.50
N THR A 20 7.12 -12.97 -26.75
CA THR A 20 7.54 -13.91 -27.81
C THR A 20 8.95 -14.44 -27.55
N LYS A 21 9.25 -15.64 -28.05
CA LYS A 21 10.60 -16.24 -27.94
C LYS A 21 11.70 -15.33 -28.48
N GLU A 22 11.42 -14.61 -29.57
CA GLU A 22 12.38 -13.67 -30.19
C GLU A 22 12.67 -12.49 -29.27
N ARG A 23 11.62 -11.89 -28.67
CA ARG A 23 11.80 -10.81 -27.69
C ARG A 23 12.52 -11.29 -26.43
N SER A 24 12.21 -12.48 -25.95
CA SER A 24 12.89 -13.06 -24.81
C SER A 24 14.38 -13.27 -25.09
N ALA A 25 14.76 -13.82 -26.26
CA ALA A 25 16.14 -13.98 -26.65
C ALA A 25 16.89 -12.64 -26.73
N LYS A 26 16.25 -11.61 -27.30
CA LYS A 26 16.82 -10.27 -27.36
C LYS A 26 16.99 -9.67 -25.95
N ALA A 27 15.99 -9.82 -25.08
CA ALA A 27 16.06 -9.35 -23.70
C ALA A 27 17.21 -10.01 -22.95
N ILE A 28 17.37 -11.33 -23.07
CA ILE A 28 18.47 -12.08 -22.45
C ILE A 28 19.83 -11.56 -22.89
N SER A 29 20.03 -11.31 -24.21
CA SER A 29 21.28 -10.72 -24.73
C SER A 29 21.54 -9.34 -24.12
N GLN A 30 20.55 -8.46 -24.10
CA GLN A 30 20.68 -7.12 -23.53
C GLN A 30 20.98 -7.15 -22.03
N ILE A 31 20.36 -8.05 -21.27
CA ILE A 31 20.64 -8.23 -19.85
C ILE A 31 22.09 -8.68 -19.63
N GLN A 32 22.61 -9.58 -20.49
CA GLN A 32 24.02 -10.02 -20.42
C GLN A 32 24.98 -8.89 -20.71
N ASP A 33 24.71 -8.08 -21.75
CA ASP A 33 25.54 -6.95 -22.11
C ASP A 33 25.59 -5.89 -20.99
N ASP A 34 24.44 -5.53 -20.44
CA ASP A 34 24.33 -4.57 -19.33
C ASP A 34 24.98 -5.13 -18.04
N MET A 35 24.88 -6.44 -17.79
CA MET A 35 25.57 -7.09 -16.67
C MET A 35 27.09 -6.98 -16.81
N MET A 36 27.64 -7.27 -18.02
CA MET A 36 29.07 -7.17 -18.24
C MET A 36 29.55 -5.73 -18.07
N ALA A 37 28.87 -4.76 -18.66
CA ALA A 37 29.21 -3.34 -18.53
C ALA A 37 29.17 -2.87 -17.05
N GLN A 38 28.14 -3.28 -16.29
CA GLN A 38 28.04 -2.92 -14.88
C GLN A 38 29.10 -3.58 -14.02
N CYS A 39 29.48 -4.83 -14.31
CA CYS A 39 30.56 -5.52 -13.64
C CYS A 39 31.93 -4.85 -13.91
N GLU A 40 32.17 -4.45 -15.15
CA GLU A 40 33.40 -3.71 -15.54
C GLU A 40 33.46 -2.38 -14.78
N TYR A 41 32.38 -1.59 -14.78
CA TYR A 41 32.29 -0.38 -13.98
C TYR A 41 32.59 -0.61 -12.48
N PHE A 42 32.04 -1.67 -11.89
CA PHE A 42 32.35 -1.99 -10.49
C PHE A 42 33.84 -2.36 -10.28
N HIS A 43 34.46 -3.04 -11.23
CA HIS A 43 35.89 -3.34 -11.15
C HIS A 43 36.75 -2.08 -11.24
N GLU A 44 36.42 -1.14 -12.11
CA GLU A 44 37.13 0.14 -12.27
C GLU A 44 37.11 0.98 -11.00
N ILE A 45 35.98 0.98 -10.27
CA ILE A 45 35.83 1.73 -9.00
C ILE A 45 36.22 0.91 -7.76
N GLY A 46 36.81 -0.29 -7.92
CA GLY A 46 37.31 -1.14 -6.84
C GLY A 46 36.21 -1.90 -6.06
N LYS A 47 34.98 -1.94 -6.53
CA LYS A 47 33.84 -2.68 -5.93
C LYS A 47 33.77 -4.13 -6.45
N HIS A 48 34.83 -4.93 -6.20
CA HIS A 48 34.93 -6.31 -6.71
C HIS A 48 33.90 -7.27 -6.14
N LEU A 49 33.46 -7.06 -4.90
CA LEU A 49 32.45 -7.88 -4.25
C LEU A 49 31.08 -7.66 -4.88
N GLU A 50 30.74 -6.40 -5.16
CA GLU A 50 29.52 -6.00 -5.85
C GLU A 50 29.47 -6.56 -7.26
N ALA A 51 30.56 -6.49 -8.01
CA ALA A 51 30.67 -7.09 -9.34
C ALA A 51 30.40 -8.60 -9.30
N LYS A 52 31.04 -9.33 -8.36
CA LYS A 52 30.84 -10.77 -8.21
C LYS A 52 29.40 -11.12 -7.86
N ARG A 53 28.82 -10.38 -6.90
CA ARG A 53 27.43 -10.58 -6.46
C ARG A 53 26.44 -10.36 -7.62
N LEU A 54 26.61 -9.26 -8.34
CA LEU A 54 25.76 -8.93 -9.48
C LEU A 54 25.82 -10.01 -10.55
N LYS A 55 27.03 -10.41 -10.93
CA LYS A 55 27.25 -11.46 -11.94
C LYS A 55 26.55 -12.75 -11.55
N GLN A 56 26.81 -13.27 -10.35
CA GLN A 56 26.21 -14.51 -9.86
C GLN A 56 24.67 -14.44 -9.85
N ARG A 57 24.11 -13.32 -9.41
CA ARG A 57 22.66 -13.13 -9.36
C ARG A 57 22.06 -13.12 -10.76
N VAL A 58 22.62 -12.33 -11.68
CA VAL A 58 22.07 -12.18 -13.02
C VAL A 58 22.22 -13.47 -13.83
N GLU A 59 23.38 -14.16 -13.73
CA GLU A 59 23.58 -15.45 -14.39
C GLU A 59 22.54 -16.48 -13.93
N TYR A 60 22.31 -16.58 -12.63
CA TYR A 60 21.29 -17.46 -12.06
C TYR A 60 19.87 -17.11 -12.57
N ASP A 61 19.50 -15.82 -12.55
CA ASP A 61 18.20 -15.37 -13.06
C ASP A 61 18.04 -15.68 -14.56
N LEU A 62 19.09 -15.51 -15.35
CA LEU A 62 19.06 -15.82 -16.79
C LEU A 62 18.93 -17.31 -17.09
N GLU A 63 19.56 -18.19 -16.30
CA GLU A 63 19.35 -19.64 -16.40
C GLU A 63 17.88 -19.99 -16.12
N PHE A 64 17.31 -19.44 -15.05
CA PHE A 64 15.90 -19.62 -14.71
C PHE A 64 14.95 -19.13 -15.82
N ILE A 65 15.24 -17.98 -16.41
CA ILE A 65 14.45 -17.45 -17.53
C ILE A 65 14.54 -18.37 -18.76
N LYS A 66 15.72 -18.92 -19.06
CA LYS A 66 15.91 -19.82 -20.20
C LYS A 66 15.17 -21.15 -20.02
N GLU A 67 15.23 -21.73 -18.82
CA GLU A 67 14.63 -23.06 -18.53
C GLU A 67 13.13 -22.97 -18.27
N MET A 68 12.71 -22.01 -17.45
CA MET A 68 11.34 -21.89 -16.94
C MET A 68 10.50 -20.80 -17.60
N GLY A 69 11.13 -19.94 -18.40
CA GLY A 69 10.48 -18.76 -18.98
C GLY A 69 10.27 -17.59 -18.00
N TYR A 70 10.71 -17.73 -16.77
CA TYR A 70 10.47 -16.77 -15.68
C TYR A 70 11.58 -16.89 -14.61
N CYS A 71 11.75 -15.87 -13.79
CA CYS A 71 12.56 -15.94 -12.57
C CYS A 71 11.92 -15.14 -11.42
N PRO A 72 12.22 -15.45 -10.14
CA PRO A 72 11.83 -14.61 -9.02
C PRO A 72 12.44 -13.22 -9.13
N GLY A 73 11.61 -12.18 -9.19
CA GLY A 73 12.06 -10.81 -9.40
C GLY A 73 12.21 -10.41 -10.87
N ILE A 74 11.55 -11.12 -11.79
CA ILE A 74 11.58 -10.83 -13.25
C ILE A 74 11.19 -9.38 -13.56
N GLU A 75 10.41 -8.74 -12.69
CA GLU A 75 10.05 -7.32 -12.81
C GLU A 75 11.25 -6.38 -12.84
N ASN A 76 12.40 -6.78 -12.25
CA ASN A 76 13.63 -6.01 -12.30
C ASN A 76 14.25 -5.97 -13.71
N TYR A 77 13.83 -6.86 -14.58
CA TYR A 77 14.23 -6.94 -16.00
C TYR A 77 13.12 -6.46 -16.94
N SER A 78 12.02 -5.89 -16.41
CA SER A 78 10.83 -5.49 -17.19
C SER A 78 11.14 -4.57 -18.36
N ARG A 79 12.15 -3.70 -18.23
CA ARG A 79 12.58 -2.79 -19.29
C ARG A 79 12.93 -3.55 -20.58
N TYR A 80 13.70 -4.63 -20.47
CA TYR A 80 14.16 -5.43 -21.60
C TYR A 80 13.01 -6.19 -22.26
N PHE A 81 12.19 -6.87 -21.47
CA PHE A 81 11.04 -7.64 -21.98
C PHE A 81 9.97 -6.75 -22.61
N ALA A 82 9.76 -5.54 -22.08
CA ALA A 82 8.83 -4.58 -22.64
C ALA A 82 9.42 -3.78 -23.83
N GLY A 83 10.73 -3.90 -24.11
CA GLY A 83 11.40 -3.14 -25.17
C GLY A 83 11.43 -1.63 -24.91
N ARG A 84 11.43 -1.22 -23.63
CA ARG A 84 11.47 0.20 -23.24
C ARG A 84 12.90 0.73 -23.24
N SER A 85 13.05 2.01 -23.53
CA SER A 85 14.31 2.72 -23.36
C SER A 85 14.57 3.01 -21.90
N GLU A 86 15.81 3.29 -21.56
CA GLU A 86 16.22 3.70 -20.21
C GLU A 86 15.47 4.94 -19.76
N GLY A 87 15.03 4.94 -18.49
CA GLY A 87 14.26 6.03 -17.87
C GLY A 87 12.78 6.05 -18.24
N MET A 88 12.34 5.31 -19.26
CA MET A 88 10.92 5.22 -19.59
C MET A 88 10.14 4.54 -18.47
N ARG A 89 9.00 5.16 -18.09
CA ARG A 89 8.09 4.55 -17.13
C ARG A 89 7.47 3.23 -17.64
N PRO A 90 7.11 2.30 -16.78
CA PRO A 90 6.30 1.16 -17.18
C PRO A 90 4.89 1.59 -17.60
N PHE A 91 4.23 0.74 -18.39
CA PHE A 91 2.79 0.86 -18.61
C PHE A 91 2.04 0.52 -17.33
N CYS A 92 0.98 1.25 -17.06
CA CYS A 92 0.07 1.00 -15.95
C CYS A 92 -1.36 0.82 -16.46
N LEU A 93 -2.28 0.42 -15.59
CA LEU A 93 -3.67 0.18 -15.96
C LEU A 93 -4.32 1.38 -16.66
N ILE A 94 -3.96 2.60 -16.24
CA ILE A 94 -4.50 3.85 -16.81
C ILE A 94 -4.16 3.99 -18.30
N ASP A 95 -3.03 3.47 -18.76
CA ASP A 95 -2.64 3.52 -20.18
C ASP A 95 -3.57 2.73 -21.12
N TYR A 96 -4.37 1.82 -20.57
CA TYR A 96 -5.33 0.99 -21.32
C TYR A 96 -6.74 1.61 -21.40
N PHE A 97 -6.99 2.71 -20.70
CA PHE A 97 -8.27 3.39 -20.76
C PHE A 97 -8.39 4.20 -22.06
N PRO A 98 -9.62 4.46 -22.53
CA PRO A 98 -9.89 5.42 -23.59
C PRO A 98 -9.28 6.79 -23.24
N LYS A 99 -9.03 7.62 -24.27
CA LYS A 99 -8.46 8.96 -24.02
C LYS A 99 -9.40 9.89 -23.24
N ASP A 100 -10.70 9.67 -23.36
CA ASP A 100 -11.76 10.48 -22.76
C ASP A 100 -12.35 9.79 -21.53
N PHE A 101 -11.55 9.62 -20.48
CA PHE A 101 -12.04 9.09 -19.22
C PHE A 101 -11.97 10.14 -18.10
N ILE A 102 -12.83 9.99 -17.12
CA ILE A 102 -12.84 10.80 -15.90
C ILE A 102 -12.26 9.97 -14.76
N THR A 103 -11.33 10.55 -14.02
CA THR A 103 -10.74 9.92 -12.85
C THR A 103 -11.42 10.42 -11.57
N PHE A 104 -12.09 9.54 -10.85
CA PHE A 104 -12.57 9.81 -9.50
C PHE A 104 -11.49 9.38 -8.50
N ILE A 105 -11.04 10.31 -7.68
CA ILE A 105 -10.02 10.06 -6.67
C ILE A 105 -10.71 10.10 -5.31
N ASP A 106 -10.98 8.91 -4.77
CA ASP A 106 -11.60 8.76 -3.48
C ASP A 106 -10.57 8.97 -2.36
N GLU A 107 -11.02 9.55 -1.24
CA GLU A 107 -10.17 9.99 -0.13
C GLU A 107 -8.93 10.74 -0.64
N SER A 108 -9.15 11.71 -1.50
CA SER A 108 -8.10 12.40 -2.27
C SER A 108 -7.04 13.04 -1.37
N HIS A 109 -7.43 13.54 -0.20
CA HIS A 109 -6.54 14.14 0.81
C HIS A 109 -5.47 13.16 1.34
N VAL A 110 -5.71 11.83 1.25
CA VAL A 110 -4.75 10.77 1.60
C VAL A 110 -4.14 10.15 0.35
N THR A 111 -4.96 9.87 -0.67
CA THR A 111 -4.55 9.17 -1.89
C THR A 111 -3.47 9.94 -2.67
N LEU A 112 -3.65 11.26 -2.84
CA LEU A 112 -2.69 12.05 -3.61
C LEU A 112 -1.31 12.19 -2.95
N PRO A 113 -1.20 12.46 -1.64
CA PRO A 113 0.08 12.37 -0.95
C PRO A 113 0.77 11.02 -1.05
N GLN A 114 0.02 9.91 -1.00
CA GLN A 114 0.58 8.56 -1.20
C GLN A 114 1.14 8.38 -2.61
N ILE A 115 0.40 8.74 -3.65
CA ILE A 115 0.88 8.68 -5.04
C ILE A 115 2.15 9.52 -5.21
N ARG A 116 2.21 10.70 -4.61
CA ARG A 116 3.39 11.58 -4.65
C ARG A 116 4.61 10.96 -3.99
N ALA A 117 4.42 10.24 -2.88
CA ALA A 117 5.51 9.63 -2.12
C ALA A 117 6.04 8.33 -2.74
N MET A 118 5.23 7.59 -3.51
CA MET A 118 5.56 6.25 -4.02
C MET A 118 6.88 6.22 -4.81
N TYR A 119 7.08 7.16 -5.73
CA TYR A 119 8.28 7.20 -6.56
C TYR A 119 9.55 7.39 -5.73
N GLY A 120 9.55 8.34 -4.79
CA GLY A 120 10.73 8.66 -4.00
C GLY A 120 11.20 7.49 -3.14
N GLY A 121 10.27 6.81 -2.48
CA GLY A 121 10.57 5.62 -1.67
C GLY A 121 11.12 4.45 -2.49
N ASP A 122 10.50 4.15 -3.62
CA ASP A 122 10.96 3.08 -4.52
C ASP A 122 12.34 3.39 -5.13
N HIS A 123 12.54 4.62 -5.58
CA HIS A 123 13.81 5.08 -6.15
C HIS A 123 14.95 4.97 -5.13
N SER A 124 14.79 5.46 -3.91
CA SER A 124 15.80 5.39 -2.86
C SER A 124 16.19 3.94 -2.56
N ARG A 125 15.22 3.05 -2.40
CA ARG A 125 15.46 1.63 -2.17
C ARG A 125 16.23 0.98 -3.31
N LYS A 126 15.83 1.20 -4.55
CA LYS A 126 16.46 0.60 -5.74
C LYS A 126 17.84 1.14 -6.00
N SER A 127 18.08 2.42 -5.78
CA SER A 127 19.41 3.03 -5.90
C SER A 127 20.43 2.33 -4.99
N VAL A 128 20.06 2.05 -3.74
CA VAL A 128 20.90 1.29 -2.81
C VAL A 128 21.14 -0.15 -3.32
N LEU A 129 20.11 -0.83 -3.83
CA LEU A 129 20.28 -2.20 -4.35
C LEU A 129 21.18 -2.25 -5.58
N VAL A 130 21.14 -1.26 -6.44
CA VAL A 130 22.05 -1.14 -7.60
C VAL A 130 23.46 -0.82 -7.14
N GLU A 131 23.64 0.15 -6.24
CA GLU A 131 24.94 0.58 -5.74
C GLU A 131 25.73 -0.55 -5.09
N TYR A 132 25.04 -1.47 -4.39
CA TYR A 132 25.65 -2.62 -3.72
C TYR A 132 25.62 -3.90 -4.56
N GLY A 133 25.34 -3.84 -5.84
CA GLY A 133 25.40 -4.98 -6.78
C GLY A 133 24.33 -6.06 -6.57
N PHE A 134 23.21 -5.71 -5.96
CA PHE A 134 22.06 -6.63 -5.82
C PHE A 134 21.13 -6.62 -7.04
N ARG A 135 21.16 -5.55 -7.84
CA ARG A 135 20.32 -5.38 -9.03
C ARG A 135 21.08 -4.63 -10.13
N LEU A 136 20.67 -4.88 -11.39
CA LEU A 136 21.10 -4.05 -12.52
C LEU A 136 20.45 -2.66 -12.45
N PRO A 137 21.06 -1.61 -13.04
CA PRO A 137 20.46 -0.28 -13.14
C PRO A 137 19.05 -0.28 -13.73
N ALA A 138 18.76 -1.18 -14.65
CA ALA A 138 17.45 -1.37 -15.28
C ALA A 138 16.32 -1.66 -14.28
N ALA A 139 16.61 -2.16 -13.08
CA ALA A 139 15.62 -2.35 -12.03
C ALA A 139 14.95 -1.03 -11.60
N ALA A 140 15.64 0.09 -11.74
CA ALA A 140 15.11 1.42 -11.44
C ALA A 140 13.99 1.85 -12.42
N ASP A 141 13.93 1.24 -13.63
CA ASP A 141 12.91 1.54 -14.63
C ASP A 141 11.59 0.78 -14.41
N ASN A 142 11.56 -0.18 -13.50
CA ASN A 142 10.31 -0.76 -12.99
C ASN A 142 9.86 0.01 -11.75
N ARG A 143 9.20 1.11 -11.94
CA ARG A 143 8.91 2.10 -10.90
C ARG A 143 7.47 2.59 -10.94
N PRO A 144 6.94 3.07 -9.81
CA PRO A 144 5.70 3.84 -9.82
C PRO A 144 5.81 5.08 -10.72
N LEU A 145 4.67 5.61 -11.10
CA LEU A 145 4.60 6.91 -11.77
C LEU A 145 5.19 8.00 -10.86
N LYS A 146 5.86 8.97 -11.47
CA LYS A 146 6.06 10.25 -10.82
C LYS A 146 4.73 10.99 -10.76
N PHE A 147 4.60 11.91 -9.83
CA PHE A 147 3.33 12.63 -9.66
C PHE A 147 2.91 13.45 -10.89
N ASP A 148 3.86 14.09 -11.55
CA ASP A 148 3.66 14.80 -12.82
C ASP A 148 3.23 13.88 -13.96
N GLU A 149 3.78 12.67 -14.03
CA GLU A 149 3.35 11.65 -14.98
C GLU A 149 1.91 11.20 -14.70
N PHE A 150 1.56 11.00 -13.43
CA PHE A 150 0.18 10.68 -13.03
C PHE A 150 -0.78 11.81 -13.42
N GLU A 151 -0.43 13.07 -13.16
CA GLU A 151 -1.24 14.20 -13.55
C GLU A 151 -1.47 14.27 -15.07
N ALA A 152 -0.41 13.98 -15.85
CA ALA A 152 -0.48 14.06 -17.31
C ALA A 152 -1.38 12.99 -17.95
N ILE A 153 -1.45 11.78 -17.36
CA ILE A 153 -2.21 10.67 -17.93
C ILE A 153 -3.65 10.55 -17.41
N THR A 154 -3.99 11.18 -16.30
CA THR A 154 -5.32 11.04 -15.66
C THR A 154 -6.36 12.06 -16.14
N GLY A 155 -6.05 12.95 -17.05
CA GLY A 155 -7.01 13.87 -17.66
C GLY A 155 -7.90 14.63 -16.65
N GLN A 156 -9.20 14.61 -16.90
CA GLN A 156 -10.20 15.25 -16.02
C GLN A 156 -10.36 14.46 -14.72
N LYS A 157 -10.39 15.18 -13.60
CA LYS A 157 -10.43 14.59 -12.24
C LYS A 157 -11.58 15.10 -11.42
N VAL A 158 -12.14 14.24 -10.59
CA VAL A 158 -13.08 14.56 -9.52
C VAL A 158 -12.45 14.10 -8.22
N PHE A 159 -12.22 15.02 -7.31
CA PHE A 159 -11.69 14.72 -5.98
C PHE A 159 -12.86 14.48 -5.03
N VAL A 160 -12.84 13.38 -4.31
CA VAL A 160 -13.82 13.03 -3.28
C VAL A 160 -13.13 12.98 -1.94
N SER A 161 -13.59 13.76 -0.98
CA SER A 161 -12.98 13.84 0.35
C SER A 161 -13.94 14.47 1.35
N ALA A 162 -13.95 13.97 2.58
CA ALA A 162 -14.61 14.64 3.70
C ALA A 162 -13.82 15.87 4.18
N THR A 163 -12.50 15.86 4.01
CA THR A 163 -11.57 16.90 4.46
C THR A 163 -10.56 17.23 3.36
N PRO A 164 -11.00 17.92 2.27
CA PRO A 164 -10.12 18.23 1.14
C PRO A 164 -8.91 19.05 1.59
N ALA A 165 -7.75 18.74 0.99
CA ALA A 165 -6.50 19.45 1.26
C ALA A 165 -6.29 20.63 0.29
N ASP A 166 -5.26 21.42 0.54
CA ASP A 166 -4.98 22.64 -0.25
C ASP A 166 -4.77 22.34 -1.74
N TYR A 167 -4.17 21.19 -2.05
CA TYR A 167 -3.95 20.77 -3.43
C TYR A 167 -5.25 20.60 -4.22
N GLU A 168 -6.26 19.91 -3.64
CA GLU A 168 -7.55 19.71 -4.29
C GLU A 168 -8.30 21.03 -4.47
N LEU A 169 -8.27 21.88 -3.44
CA LEU A 169 -8.90 23.19 -3.49
C LEU A 169 -8.25 24.11 -4.54
N GLU A 170 -6.92 24.08 -4.65
CA GLU A 170 -6.18 24.82 -5.67
C GLU A 170 -6.49 24.31 -7.08
N LYS A 171 -6.49 22.98 -7.29
CA LYS A 171 -6.73 22.36 -8.59
C LYS A 171 -8.19 22.48 -9.07
N SER A 172 -9.14 22.56 -8.15
CA SER A 172 -10.56 22.81 -8.46
C SER A 172 -10.90 24.29 -8.56
N GLU A 173 -9.91 25.18 -8.43
CA GLU A 173 -10.12 26.64 -8.42
C GLU A 173 -11.18 27.08 -7.39
N GLY A 174 -11.29 26.35 -6.30
CA GLY A 174 -12.27 26.57 -5.23
C GLY A 174 -13.69 26.09 -5.58
N LEU A 175 -13.89 25.41 -6.70
CA LEU A 175 -15.18 24.78 -7.02
C LEU A 175 -15.38 23.55 -6.15
N VAL A 176 -16.26 23.65 -5.15
CA VAL A 176 -16.60 22.59 -4.21
C VAL A 176 -18.10 22.32 -4.26
N VAL A 177 -18.44 21.03 -4.35
CA VAL A 177 -19.82 20.56 -4.20
C VAL A 177 -19.92 19.86 -2.85
N GLU A 178 -20.70 20.45 -1.95
CA GLU A 178 -20.87 19.91 -0.60
C GLU A 178 -22.08 18.97 -0.53
N GLN A 179 -21.88 17.80 0.05
CA GLN A 179 -22.96 16.87 0.40
C GLN A 179 -23.04 16.75 1.91
N VAL A 180 -23.78 17.64 2.55
CA VAL A 180 -23.89 17.75 4.01
C VAL A 180 -25.14 17.10 4.58
N VAL A 181 -25.97 16.49 3.77
CA VAL A 181 -27.23 15.86 4.22
C VAL A 181 -26.93 14.48 4.81
N ARG A 182 -27.21 14.33 6.11
CA ARG A 182 -27.19 13.03 6.81
C ARG A 182 -28.63 12.51 6.94
N PRO A 183 -29.08 11.59 6.10
CA PRO A 183 -30.47 11.09 6.12
C PRO A 183 -30.78 10.26 7.38
N THR A 184 -29.75 9.77 8.08
CA THR A 184 -29.91 8.93 9.29
C THR A 184 -30.39 9.70 10.51
N GLY A 185 -30.20 11.02 10.58
CA GLY A 185 -30.49 11.84 11.77
C GLY A 185 -29.61 11.52 12.99
N LEU A 186 -28.58 10.65 12.83
CA LEU A 186 -27.66 10.31 13.91
C LEU A 186 -26.67 11.45 14.15
N LEU A 187 -26.47 11.80 15.40
CA LEU A 187 -25.44 12.76 15.82
C LEU A 187 -24.06 12.12 15.76
N ASP A 188 -23.03 12.97 15.66
CA ASP A 188 -21.66 12.53 15.84
C ASP A 188 -21.47 11.94 17.25
N PRO A 189 -20.61 10.89 17.40
CA PRO A 189 -20.36 10.31 18.71
C PRO A 189 -19.73 11.34 19.65
N PRO A 190 -20.06 11.35 20.94
CA PRO A 190 -19.42 12.22 21.91
C PRO A 190 -17.94 11.86 22.06
N ILE A 191 -17.09 12.87 22.08
CA ILE A 191 -15.65 12.71 22.28
C ILE A 191 -15.29 13.05 23.72
N GLU A 192 -14.61 12.12 24.39
CA GLU A 192 -14.09 12.30 25.73
C GLU A 192 -12.56 12.22 25.71
N VAL A 193 -11.89 13.26 26.23
CA VAL A 193 -10.44 13.30 26.36
C VAL A 193 -10.07 12.98 27.79
N ARG A 194 -9.31 11.91 27.99
CA ARG A 194 -8.84 11.43 29.29
C ARG A 194 -7.33 11.53 29.44
N PRO A 195 -6.79 11.60 30.68
CA PRO A 195 -5.35 11.64 30.91
C PRO A 195 -4.64 10.37 30.38
N THR A 196 -3.46 10.54 29.81
CA THR A 196 -2.63 9.42 29.33
C THR A 196 -2.12 8.52 30.47
N LYS A 197 -2.02 9.07 31.69
CA LYS A 197 -1.59 8.30 32.86
C LYS A 197 -2.65 7.27 33.22
N ASN A 198 -2.25 6.00 33.33
CA ASN A 198 -3.12 4.84 33.60
C ASN A 198 -4.18 4.57 32.51
N GLN A 199 -3.95 5.05 31.29
CA GLN A 199 -4.89 4.90 30.17
C GLN A 199 -5.27 3.44 29.88
N VAL A 200 -4.39 2.47 30.13
CA VAL A 200 -4.64 1.04 29.89
C VAL A 200 -5.62 0.47 30.94
N ASP A 201 -5.48 0.86 32.19
CA ASP A 201 -6.38 0.40 33.26
C ASP A 201 -7.77 1.03 33.12
N ASP A 202 -7.82 2.32 32.78
CA ASP A 202 -9.06 3.04 32.48
C ASP A 202 -9.79 2.42 31.27
N LEU A 203 -9.05 2.10 30.20
CA LEU A 203 -9.60 1.40 29.04
C LEU A 203 -10.12 0.01 29.41
N LEU A 204 -9.42 -0.74 30.24
CA LEU A 204 -9.85 -2.07 30.70
C LEU A 204 -11.21 -2.00 31.45
N GLU A 205 -11.42 -0.96 32.26
CA GLU A 205 -12.70 -0.74 32.93
C GLU A 205 -13.83 -0.44 31.93
N GLU A 206 -13.56 0.41 30.93
CA GLU A 206 -14.54 0.71 29.88
C GLU A 206 -14.86 -0.52 29.01
N ILE A 207 -13.86 -1.35 28.70
CA ILE A 207 -14.06 -2.61 27.97
C ILE A 207 -15.02 -3.53 28.76
N ARG A 208 -14.80 -3.71 30.05
CA ARG A 208 -15.65 -4.56 30.88
C ARG A 208 -17.11 -4.09 30.91
N LYS A 209 -17.33 -2.78 31.04
CA LYS A 209 -18.67 -2.18 30.99
C LYS A 209 -19.37 -2.46 29.65
N ARG A 210 -18.64 -2.38 28.55
CA ARG A 210 -19.19 -2.63 27.18
C ARG A 210 -19.46 -4.12 26.97
N ALA A 211 -18.53 -4.98 27.39
CA ALA A 211 -18.68 -6.43 27.24
C ALA A 211 -19.90 -6.96 28.03
N GLU A 212 -20.21 -6.38 29.20
CA GLU A 212 -21.43 -6.71 29.96
C GLU A 212 -22.73 -6.35 29.22
N LEU A 213 -22.67 -5.37 28.31
CA LEU A 213 -23.78 -4.94 27.45
C LEU A 213 -23.81 -5.65 26.10
N ASP A 214 -22.92 -6.61 25.87
CA ASP A 214 -22.71 -7.28 24.58
C ASP A 214 -22.29 -6.30 23.44
N GLU A 215 -21.62 -5.21 23.81
CA GLU A 215 -21.07 -4.21 22.88
C GLU A 215 -19.59 -4.47 22.60
N ARG A 216 -19.07 -3.89 21.52
CA ARG A 216 -17.69 -4.08 21.04
C ARG A 216 -16.87 -2.81 21.15
N VAL A 217 -15.56 -2.99 21.31
CA VAL A 217 -14.60 -1.89 21.47
C VAL A 217 -13.51 -1.98 20.40
N LEU A 218 -13.26 -0.87 19.71
CA LEU A 218 -12.08 -0.70 18.84
C LEU A 218 -11.00 0.06 19.59
N VAL A 219 -9.76 -0.45 19.55
CA VAL A 219 -8.61 0.18 20.18
C VAL A 219 -7.54 0.48 19.16
N THR A 220 -7.16 1.76 19.04
CA THR A 220 -6.08 2.20 18.15
C THR A 220 -4.80 2.46 18.92
N THR A 221 -3.71 1.83 18.49
CA THR A 221 -2.37 2.00 19.06
C THR A 221 -1.40 2.63 18.04
N LEU A 222 -0.28 3.19 18.54
CA LEU A 222 0.75 3.80 17.68
C LEU A 222 1.64 2.80 16.96
N THR A 223 1.91 1.66 17.57
CA THR A 223 2.90 0.70 17.08
C THR A 223 2.39 -0.73 17.15
N LYS A 224 2.89 -1.59 16.26
CA LYS A 224 2.62 -3.03 16.26
C LYS A 224 2.95 -3.66 17.61
N ARG A 225 4.13 -3.34 18.16
CA ARG A 225 4.57 -3.87 19.45
C ARG A 225 3.60 -3.52 20.57
N MET A 226 3.09 -2.28 20.58
CA MET A 226 2.09 -1.86 21.57
C MET A 226 0.78 -2.65 21.43
N ALA A 227 0.34 -2.90 20.19
CA ALA A 227 -0.85 -3.72 19.94
C ALA A 227 -0.68 -5.14 20.46
N GLU A 228 0.45 -5.78 20.17
CA GLU A 228 0.77 -7.14 20.63
C GLU A 228 0.91 -7.24 22.15
N GLU A 229 1.55 -6.25 22.79
CA GLU A 229 1.72 -6.22 24.24
C GLU A 229 0.37 -5.98 24.95
N LEU A 230 -0.47 -5.13 24.36
CA LEU A 230 -1.81 -4.84 24.89
C LEU A 230 -2.74 -6.05 24.77
N ASP A 231 -2.71 -6.76 23.65
CA ASP A 231 -3.46 -7.99 23.45
C ASP A 231 -3.11 -9.04 24.50
N LYS A 232 -1.83 -9.32 24.70
CA LYS A 232 -1.35 -10.24 25.76
C LYS A 232 -1.75 -9.81 27.18
N TYR A 233 -1.79 -8.50 27.41
CA TYR A 233 -2.20 -7.98 28.71
C TYR A 233 -3.71 -8.20 28.93
N PHE A 234 -4.52 -7.88 27.94
CA PHE A 234 -5.97 -8.04 28.02
C PHE A 234 -6.39 -9.51 28.10
N GLU A 235 -5.73 -10.42 27.37
CA GLU A 235 -5.95 -11.86 27.52
C GLU A 235 -5.69 -12.34 28.95
N LYS A 236 -4.60 -11.89 29.58
CA LYS A 236 -4.31 -12.22 31.00
C LYS A 236 -5.35 -11.68 31.96
N MET A 237 -6.02 -10.59 31.62
CA MET A 237 -7.11 -10.00 32.38
C MET A 237 -8.49 -10.62 32.08
N GLY A 238 -8.52 -11.66 31.23
CA GLY A 238 -9.74 -12.40 30.88
C GLY A 238 -10.62 -11.70 29.85
N VAL A 239 -10.10 -10.72 29.12
CA VAL A 239 -10.80 -10.05 28.02
C VAL A 239 -10.62 -10.84 26.72
N ARG A 240 -11.70 -11.07 25.99
CA ARG A 240 -11.67 -11.66 24.67
C ARG A 240 -11.24 -10.59 23.66
N CYS A 241 -9.98 -10.62 23.24
CA CYS A 241 -9.42 -9.65 22.31
C CYS A 241 -8.65 -10.31 21.18
N ARG A 242 -8.47 -9.57 20.08
CA ARG A 242 -7.55 -9.88 19.00
C ARG A 242 -6.91 -8.59 18.48
N TYR A 243 -5.73 -8.70 17.88
CA TYR A 243 -5.07 -7.57 17.24
C TYR A 243 -4.94 -7.76 15.73
N ILE A 244 -4.91 -6.64 15.00
CA ILE A 244 -4.65 -6.59 13.56
C ILE A 244 -3.50 -5.62 13.30
N HIS A 245 -2.56 -6.05 12.45
CA HIS A 245 -1.51 -5.18 11.90
C HIS A 245 -1.22 -5.51 10.41
N SER A 246 -0.30 -4.77 9.80
CA SER A 246 0.00 -4.87 8.36
C SER A 246 0.56 -6.23 7.91
N ASP A 247 1.04 -7.07 8.83
CA ASP A 247 1.67 -8.35 8.50
C ASP A 247 0.66 -9.52 8.57
N VAL A 248 -0.58 -9.26 9.00
CA VAL A 248 -1.69 -10.22 8.96
C VAL A 248 -2.11 -10.44 7.51
N ASP A 249 -2.22 -11.68 7.09
CA ASP A 249 -2.68 -12.05 5.74
C ASP A 249 -4.07 -11.48 5.45
N THR A 250 -4.33 -11.18 4.18
CA THR A 250 -5.61 -10.59 3.75
C THR A 250 -6.81 -11.47 4.10
N LEU A 251 -6.70 -12.79 3.95
CA LEU A 251 -7.79 -13.72 4.28
C LEU A 251 -8.02 -13.78 5.79
N GLU A 252 -6.96 -13.92 6.57
CA GLU A 252 -7.01 -13.90 8.03
C GLU A 252 -7.61 -12.59 8.56
N ARG A 253 -7.27 -11.46 7.92
CA ARG A 253 -7.86 -10.16 8.27
C ARG A 253 -9.37 -10.12 8.07
N VAL A 254 -9.89 -10.70 6.99
CA VAL A 254 -11.33 -10.79 6.74
C VAL A 254 -11.99 -11.64 7.81
N GLU A 255 -11.42 -12.81 8.13
CA GLU A 255 -11.92 -13.69 9.18
C GLU A 255 -11.97 -13.00 10.56
N ILE A 256 -10.91 -12.28 10.94
CA ILE A 256 -10.88 -11.52 12.22
C ILE A 256 -11.99 -10.48 12.27
N ILE A 257 -12.22 -9.75 11.18
CA ILE A 257 -13.28 -8.73 11.13
C ILE A 257 -14.67 -9.37 11.18
N GLU A 258 -14.89 -10.50 10.51
CA GLU A 258 -16.14 -11.24 10.59
C GLU A 258 -16.39 -11.83 11.97
N ASP A 259 -15.38 -12.44 12.58
CA ASP A 259 -15.42 -12.95 13.94
C ASP A 259 -15.79 -11.84 14.95
N PHE A 260 -15.21 -10.65 14.77
CA PHE A 260 -15.52 -9.48 15.60
C PHE A 260 -16.97 -9.01 15.43
N LYS A 261 -17.46 -8.91 14.19
CA LYS A 261 -18.85 -8.59 13.88
C LYS A 261 -19.83 -9.61 14.50
N ASN A 262 -19.46 -10.87 14.49
CA ASN A 262 -20.25 -11.98 15.04
C ASN A 262 -20.13 -12.12 16.57
N GLY A 263 -19.30 -11.31 17.23
CA GLY A 263 -19.18 -11.29 18.68
C GLY A 263 -18.36 -12.43 19.29
N LEU A 264 -17.48 -13.05 18.51
CA LEU A 264 -16.59 -14.09 19.03
C LEU A 264 -15.56 -13.51 20.00
N PHE A 265 -15.29 -12.23 19.91
CA PHE A 265 -14.48 -11.48 20.86
C PHE A 265 -14.96 -10.02 20.98
N ASP A 266 -14.57 -9.33 22.06
CA ASP A 266 -15.13 -8.03 22.46
C ASP A 266 -14.28 -6.84 22.03
N VAL A 267 -12.96 -7.06 21.86
CA VAL A 267 -12.00 -5.98 21.61
C VAL A 267 -11.16 -6.29 20.39
N LEU A 268 -11.16 -5.36 19.43
CA LEU A 268 -10.24 -5.40 18.29
C LEU A 268 -9.20 -4.29 18.46
N ILE A 269 -7.93 -4.69 18.52
CA ILE A 269 -6.78 -3.78 18.65
C ILE A 269 -6.11 -3.62 17.31
N GLY A 270 -5.91 -2.39 16.86
CA GLY A 270 -5.29 -2.12 15.55
C GLY A 270 -4.27 -1.00 15.56
N VAL A 271 -3.35 -1.05 14.59
CA VAL A 271 -2.42 0.03 14.31
C VAL A 271 -2.86 0.71 13.03
N ASN A 272 -3.55 1.84 13.13
CA ASN A 272 -4.02 2.65 11.98
C ASN A 272 -4.83 1.89 10.91
N LEU A 273 -5.32 0.69 11.23
CA LEU A 273 -6.14 -0.13 10.33
C LEU A 273 -7.64 0.10 10.54
N LEU A 274 -7.99 0.83 11.58
CA LEU A 274 -9.36 1.16 11.97
C LEU A 274 -9.71 2.56 11.44
N ARG A 275 -9.50 2.73 10.13
CA ARG A 275 -9.82 3.96 9.40
C ARG A 275 -11.19 3.85 8.75
N GLU A 276 -11.47 4.76 7.86
CA GLU A 276 -12.66 4.82 7.03
C GLU A 276 -13.02 3.48 6.35
N GLY A 277 -14.28 3.27 6.06
CA GLY A 277 -14.78 2.08 5.38
C GLY A 277 -15.09 0.86 6.27
N LEU A 278 -14.96 0.96 7.60
CA LEU A 278 -15.43 -0.08 8.51
C LEU A 278 -16.86 0.22 8.97
N ASP A 279 -17.78 -0.67 8.62
CA ASP A 279 -19.15 -0.66 9.10
C ASP A 279 -19.33 -1.81 10.12
N ILE A 280 -19.30 -1.46 11.41
CA ILE A 280 -19.43 -2.40 12.51
C ILE A 280 -20.42 -1.83 13.54
N PRO A 281 -21.72 -2.03 13.33
CA PRO A 281 -22.77 -1.41 14.16
C PRO A 281 -22.73 -1.78 15.65
N THR A 282 -22.10 -2.91 15.98
CA THR A 282 -21.96 -3.38 17.37
C THR A 282 -20.89 -2.66 18.18
N VAL A 283 -20.05 -1.86 17.52
CA VAL A 283 -19.01 -1.07 18.19
C VAL A 283 -19.64 0.17 18.81
N SER A 284 -19.52 0.30 20.11
CA SER A 284 -20.02 1.46 20.89
C SER A 284 -18.90 2.37 21.42
N LEU A 285 -17.64 1.90 21.36
CA LEU A 285 -16.48 2.66 21.82
C LEU A 285 -15.30 2.52 20.86
N VAL A 286 -14.72 3.65 20.50
CA VAL A 286 -13.42 3.72 19.84
C VAL A 286 -12.43 4.38 20.78
N ALA A 287 -11.40 3.67 21.20
CA ALA A 287 -10.37 4.17 22.10
C ALA A 287 -9.07 4.43 21.36
N ILE A 288 -8.56 5.65 21.45
CA ILE A 288 -7.31 6.07 20.84
C ILE A 288 -6.28 6.27 21.94
N LEU A 289 -5.34 5.34 22.06
CA LEU A 289 -4.26 5.42 23.05
C LEU A 289 -3.14 6.36 22.58
N ASP A 290 -2.48 7.01 23.54
CA ASP A 290 -1.41 7.98 23.26
C ASP A 290 -1.84 9.04 22.21
N ALA A 291 -3.04 9.59 22.34
CA ALA A 291 -3.60 10.55 21.40
C ALA A 291 -2.85 11.89 21.35
N ASP A 292 -2.00 12.15 22.36
CA ASP A 292 -1.09 13.30 22.45
C ASP A 292 0.17 13.17 21.59
N LYS A 293 0.43 11.99 21.00
CA LYS A 293 1.61 11.73 20.20
C LYS A 293 1.26 11.78 18.72
N GLU A 294 1.94 12.64 18.00
CA GLU A 294 1.90 12.67 16.54
C GLU A 294 2.75 11.54 15.93
N GLY A 295 2.38 11.07 14.76
CA GLY A 295 3.08 10.02 14.04
C GLY A 295 2.76 10.04 12.55
N PHE A 296 3.49 9.24 11.77
CA PHE A 296 3.35 9.16 10.31
C PHE A 296 1.91 8.95 9.80
N LEU A 297 1.05 8.36 10.64
CA LEU A 297 -0.36 8.10 10.32
C LEU A 297 -1.30 8.73 11.35
N ARG A 298 -0.83 9.67 12.14
CA ARG A 298 -1.61 10.47 13.10
C ARG A 298 -1.32 11.94 12.89
N SER A 299 -2.18 12.60 12.18
CA SER A 299 -2.26 14.03 12.01
C SER A 299 -3.72 14.46 12.07
N ASP A 300 -3.97 15.74 12.06
CA ASP A 300 -5.30 16.34 11.98
C ASP A 300 -6.09 15.93 10.72
N ARG A 301 -5.40 15.36 9.70
CA ARG A 301 -5.97 14.92 8.42
C ARG A 301 -5.82 13.42 8.15
N ALA A 302 -5.25 12.64 9.07
CA ALA A 302 -4.98 11.21 8.85
C ALA A 302 -5.70 10.30 9.86
#